data_416c40165a8724c8da9de41ec9aa0753
#
_entry.id   416c40165a8724c8da9de41ec9aa0753
#
_cell.length_a   1.000
_cell.length_b   1.000
_cell.length_c   1.000
_cell.angle_alpha   90.00
_cell.angle_beta   90.00
_cell.angle_gamma   90.00
#
_symmetry.space_group_name_H-M   'P 1'
#
loop_
_entity.id
_entity.type
_entity.pdbx_description
1 polymer ?
#
loop_
_entity_poly.entity_id
_entity_poly.type
_entity_poly.pdbx_seq_one_letter_code
_entity_poly.pdbx_strand_id
1 'polypeptide(L)'
;DQIESGTYLVYDGACGTGGMLTVAEETLQRLAQERGTDVSIHLYGQEVNDKTYAICKADILLKGAGEAADNIKDDSTLSADGFPAHEFDFMLSNPPYGKSWKTDLDRMGGKTGMRDPRFVVHHADEPECSLITRSSDGQLLFLANKLSKMKRTTALGSRIAHVHNGSSLFTGDAGQGESNIRRWIIENDWLEAIVALPEN
;
A
#
# COMPACT_ATOMS: atom_id res chain seq x y z
N ASP A 1 -10.68 10.52 -14.73
CA ASP A 1 -11.39 10.51 -16.02
C ASP A 1 -11.50 9.14 -16.72
N GLN A 2 -11.18 8.03 -16.04
CA GLN A 2 -11.05 6.71 -16.67
C GLN A 2 -11.81 5.57 -15.91
N ILE A 3 -12.80 5.92 -15.06
CA ILE A 3 -13.62 4.89 -14.41
C ILE A 3 -14.69 4.42 -15.40
N GLU A 4 -14.58 3.17 -15.81
CA GLU A 4 -15.50 2.47 -16.70
C GLU A 4 -16.33 1.45 -15.89
N SER A 5 -17.36 0.88 -16.50
CA SER A 5 -18.11 -0.21 -15.87
C SER A 5 -17.21 -1.43 -15.66
N GLY A 6 -17.19 -1.97 -14.44
CA GLY A 6 -16.32 -3.09 -14.10
C GLY A 6 -16.08 -3.28 -12.61
N THR A 7 -15.17 -4.17 -12.28
CA THR A 7 -14.79 -4.51 -10.91
C THR A 7 -13.47 -3.83 -10.56
N TYR A 8 -13.46 -3.15 -9.41
CA TYR A 8 -12.29 -2.46 -8.88
C TYR A 8 -11.91 -3.00 -7.50
N LEU A 9 -10.63 -3.30 -7.34
CA LEU A 9 -10.04 -3.75 -6.08
C LEU A 9 -9.32 -2.59 -5.42
N VAL A 10 -9.68 -2.29 -4.18
CA VAL A 10 -9.11 -1.19 -3.38
C VAL A 10 -8.36 -1.76 -2.19
N TYR A 11 -7.12 -1.32 -1.95
CA TYR A 11 -6.28 -1.87 -0.91
C TYR A 11 -5.66 -0.81 -0.01
N ASP A 12 -5.65 -1.09 1.30
CA ASP A 12 -4.88 -0.35 2.31
C ASP A 12 -4.12 -1.32 3.22
N GLY A 13 -2.80 -1.31 3.13
CA GLY A 13 -1.91 -2.17 3.95
C GLY A 13 -1.65 -1.64 5.36
N ALA A 14 -2.25 -0.53 5.77
CA ALA A 14 -2.21 0.00 7.14
C ALA A 14 -3.57 0.64 7.43
N CYS A 15 -4.64 -0.15 7.27
CA CYS A 15 -5.99 0.37 7.11
C CYS A 15 -6.59 0.99 8.39
N GLY A 16 -5.96 0.77 9.54
CA GLY A 16 -6.47 1.31 10.78
C GLY A 16 -7.91 0.85 11.04
N THR A 17 -8.80 1.77 11.31
CA THR A 17 -10.24 1.52 11.47
C THR A 17 -11.00 1.43 10.14
N GLY A 18 -10.32 1.49 9.00
CA GLY A 18 -10.94 1.36 7.66
C GLY A 18 -11.47 2.67 7.06
N GLY A 19 -11.25 3.81 7.71
CA GLY A 19 -11.80 5.08 7.26
C GLY A 19 -11.40 5.47 5.83
N MET A 20 -10.15 5.26 5.43
CA MET A 20 -9.69 5.54 4.07
C MET A 20 -10.33 4.61 3.05
N LEU A 21 -10.50 3.33 3.36
CA LEU A 21 -11.19 2.35 2.50
C LEU A 21 -12.65 2.76 2.27
N THR A 22 -13.35 3.16 3.32
CA THR A 22 -14.74 3.64 3.23
C THR A 22 -14.87 4.87 2.33
N VAL A 23 -14.03 5.88 2.54
CA VAL A 23 -14.06 7.11 1.73
C VAL A 23 -13.69 6.82 0.27
N ALA A 24 -12.78 5.89 0.02
CA ALA A 24 -12.43 5.46 -1.34
C ALA A 24 -13.62 4.79 -2.04
N GLU A 25 -14.31 3.88 -1.37
CA GLU A 25 -15.52 3.23 -1.90
C GLU A 25 -16.61 4.25 -2.25
N GLU A 26 -16.95 5.12 -1.31
CA GLU A 26 -17.97 6.17 -1.50
C GLU A 26 -17.60 7.10 -2.67
N THR A 27 -16.31 7.44 -2.78
CA THR A 27 -15.80 8.29 -3.87
C THR A 27 -15.91 7.61 -5.22
N LEU A 28 -15.54 6.33 -5.32
CA LEU A 28 -15.63 5.57 -6.56
C LEU A 28 -17.09 5.37 -6.98
N GLN A 29 -17.99 5.06 -6.04
CA GLN A 29 -19.42 4.94 -6.30
C GLN A 29 -20.01 6.26 -6.82
N ARG A 30 -19.68 7.38 -6.18
CA ARG A 30 -20.12 8.72 -6.63
C ARG A 30 -19.63 9.05 -8.04
N LEU A 31 -18.34 8.80 -8.31
CA LEU A 31 -17.75 9.04 -9.65
C LEU A 31 -18.40 8.15 -10.72
N ALA A 32 -18.74 6.91 -10.40
CA ALA A 32 -19.44 6.01 -11.30
C ALA A 32 -20.85 6.53 -11.61
N GLN A 33 -21.60 6.97 -10.59
CA GLN A 33 -22.94 7.57 -10.76
C GLN A 33 -22.89 8.83 -11.64
N GLU A 34 -21.95 9.73 -11.41
CA GLU A 34 -21.78 10.94 -12.20
C GLU A 34 -21.51 10.65 -13.70
N ARG A 35 -21.02 9.46 -14.02
CA ARG A 35 -20.68 9.02 -15.39
C ARG A 35 -21.68 8.04 -15.99
N GLY A 36 -22.61 7.57 -15.19
CA GLY A 36 -23.56 6.54 -15.63
C GLY A 36 -22.88 5.18 -15.88
N THR A 37 -21.80 4.88 -15.15
CA THR A 37 -21.11 3.59 -15.20
C THR A 37 -21.53 2.70 -14.04
N ASP A 38 -21.50 1.38 -14.24
CA ASP A 38 -21.83 0.39 -13.21
C ASP A 38 -20.54 -0.24 -12.69
N VAL A 39 -20.26 -0.06 -11.39
CA VAL A 39 -19.02 -0.52 -10.77
C VAL A 39 -19.27 -1.44 -9.58
N SER A 40 -18.50 -2.51 -9.48
CA SER A 40 -18.39 -3.35 -8.30
C SER A 40 -17.08 -3.05 -7.60
N ILE A 41 -17.11 -2.71 -6.31
CA ILE A 41 -15.93 -2.30 -5.54
C ILE A 41 -15.70 -3.32 -4.44
N HIS A 42 -14.48 -3.84 -4.36
CA HIS A 42 -14.06 -4.77 -3.32
C HIS A 42 -12.92 -4.17 -2.50
N LEU A 43 -13.13 -4.08 -1.21
CA LEU A 43 -12.19 -3.53 -0.25
C LEU A 43 -11.29 -4.62 0.32
N TYR A 44 -10.01 -4.31 0.43
CA TYR A 44 -8.98 -5.16 1.02
C TYR A 44 -8.16 -4.33 2.01
N GLY A 45 -7.94 -4.85 3.20
CA GLY A 45 -7.20 -4.15 4.23
C GLY A 45 -6.31 -5.06 5.05
N GLN A 46 -5.26 -4.48 5.62
CA GLN A 46 -4.44 -5.18 6.60
C GLN A 46 -4.07 -4.23 7.75
N GLU A 47 -4.21 -4.72 8.98
CA GLU A 47 -3.95 -3.96 10.20
C GLU A 47 -3.31 -4.86 11.25
N VAL A 48 -2.20 -4.41 11.83
CA VAL A 48 -1.41 -5.17 12.80
C VAL A 48 -1.94 -5.04 14.24
N ASN A 49 -2.74 -4.02 14.51
CA ASN A 49 -3.29 -3.78 15.84
C ASN A 49 -4.66 -4.45 15.98
N ASP A 50 -4.76 -5.47 16.82
CA ASP A 50 -5.98 -6.28 17.02
C ASP A 50 -7.23 -5.46 17.31
N LYS A 51 -7.10 -4.39 18.11
CA LYS A 51 -8.25 -3.53 18.46
C LYS A 51 -8.73 -2.72 17.27
N THR A 52 -7.81 -2.14 16.54
CA THR A 52 -8.09 -1.33 15.36
C THR A 52 -8.64 -2.20 14.23
N TYR A 53 -8.06 -3.39 14.03
CA TYR A 53 -8.56 -4.43 13.13
C TYR A 53 -10.01 -4.82 13.45
N ALA A 54 -10.31 -5.11 14.74
CA ALA A 54 -11.65 -5.49 15.16
C ALA A 54 -12.68 -4.38 14.89
N ILE A 55 -12.30 -3.11 15.09
CA ILE A 55 -13.16 -1.96 14.78
C ILE A 55 -13.40 -1.88 13.26
N CYS A 56 -12.35 -1.98 12.44
CA CYS A 56 -12.45 -1.96 10.98
C CYS A 56 -13.40 -3.05 10.48
N LYS A 57 -13.20 -4.28 10.95
CA LYS A 57 -14.02 -5.42 10.55
C LYS A 57 -15.47 -5.27 10.97
N ALA A 58 -15.72 -4.76 12.18
CA ALA A 58 -17.07 -4.49 12.67
C ALA A 58 -17.79 -3.40 11.85
N ASP A 59 -17.09 -2.32 11.50
CA ASP A 59 -17.66 -1.24 10.68
C ASP A 59 -18.07 -1.73 9.29
N ILE A 60 -17.21 -2.52 8.64
CA ILE A 60 -17.53 -3.13 7.33
C ILE A 60 -18.71 -4.10 7.42
N LEU A 61 -18.77 -4.91 8.46
CA LEU A 61 -19.91 -5.83 8.68
C LEU A 61 -21.23 -5.07 8.88
N LEU A 62 -21.21 -3.98 9.65
CA LEU A 62 -22.41 -3.14 9.91
C LEU A 62 -22.92 -2.46 8.64
N LYS A 63 -22.07 -2.20 7.66
CA LYS A 63 -22.44 -1.67 6.35
C LYS A 63 -23.04 -2.72 5.41
N GLY A 64 -23.20 -3.96 5.87
CA GLY A 64 -23.78 -5.06 5.09
C GLY A 64 -22.82 -5.72 4.10
N ALA A 65 -21.52 -5.39 4.19
CA ALA A 65 -20.48 -5.92 3.31
C ALA A 65 -19.75 -7.13 3.95
N GLY A 66 -20.51 -8.18 4.31
CA GLY A 66 -19.98 -9.34 5.01
C GLY A 66 -18.79 -10.01 4.30
N GLU A 67 -18.83 -10.15 2.99
CA GLU A 67 -17.72 -10.69 2.19
C GLU A 67 -16.49 -9.78 2.24
N ALA A 68 -16.67 -8.45 2.24
CA ALA A 68 -15.57 -7.50 2.35
C ALA A 68 -14.86 -7.57 3.72
N ALA A 69 -15.58 -7.95 4.78
CA ALA A 69 -15.00 -8.13 6.11
C ALA A 69 -13.98 -9.30 6.14
N ASP A 70 -14.11 -10.30 5.28
CA ASP A 70 -13.15 -11.40 5.17
C ASP A 70 -11.87 -11.00 4.44
N ASN A 71 -11.91 -9.89 3.71
CA ASN A 71 -10.75 -9.27 3.06
C ASN A 71 -9.97 -8.33 3.98
N ILE A 72 -10.36 -8.20 5.25
CA ILE A 72 -9.56 -7.49 6.25
C ILE A 72 -8.75 -8.52 7.03
N LYS A 73 -7.42 -8.38 6.99
CA LYS A 73 -6.46 -9.30 7.64
C LYS A 73 -5.83 -8.66 8.86
N ASP A 74 -5.63 -9.47 9.90
CA ASP A 74 -4.88 -9.15 11.10
C ASP A 74 -3.47 -9.72 10.95
N ASP A 75 -2.52 -8.92 10.76
CA ASP A 75 -1.07 -9.22 10.87
C ASP A 75 -0.25 -8.05 10.30
N SER A 76 1.07 -8.15 10.41
CA SER A 76 1.96 -7.15 9.83
C SER A 76 2.04 -7.27 8.31
N THR A 77 1.67 -6.22 7.61
CA THR A 77 1.84 -6.07 6.16
C THR A 77 3.28 -6.31 5.69
N LEU A 78 4.25 -5.99 6.54
CA LEU A 78 5.66 -6.13 6.18
C LEU A 78 6.13 -7.58 6.27
N SER A 79 5.87 -8.27 7.39
CA SER A 79 6.40 -9.63 7.63
C SER A 79 5.41 -10.76 7.38
N ALA A 80 4.12 -10.46 7.19
CA ALA A 80 3.08 -11.46 6.97
C ALA A 80 2.03 -10.93 5.97
N ASP A 81 2.43 -10.85 4.69
CA ASP A 81 1.57 -10.35 3.62
C ASP A 81 0.28 -11.18 3.48
N GLY A 82 -0.86 -10.58 3.79
CA GLY A 82 -2.17 -11.23 3.68
C GLY A 82 -2.67 -11.41 2.24
N PHE A 83 -2.00 -10.79 1.26
CA PHE A 83 -2.43 -10.75 -0.15
C PHE A 83 -1.29 -10.97 -1.14
N PRO A 84 -0.48 -12.04 -1.02
CA PRO A 84 0.74 -12.18 -1.80
C PRO A 84 0.52 -12.37 -3.31
N ALA A 85 -0.68 -12.81 -3.71
CA ALA A 85 -1.03 -13.07 -5.10
C ALA A 85 -2.04 -12.06 -5.67
N HIS A 86 -2.35 -10.97 -4.95
CA HIS A 86 -3.32 -9.99 -5.39
C HIS A 86 -2.64 -8.79 -6.03
N GLU A 87 -3.27 -8.27 -7.08
CA GLU A 87 -2.99 -6.97 -7.68
C GLU A 87 -4.23 -6.08 -7.55
N PHE A 88 -4.03 -4.79 -7.33
CA PHE A 88 -5.10 -3.85 -7.00
C PHE A 88 -5.16 -2.68 -7.99
N ASP A 89 -6.36 -2.14 -8.20
CA ASP A 89 -6.59 -0.97 -9.06
C ASP A 89 -6.27 0.32 -8.32
N PHE A 90 -6.72 0.44 -7.09
CA PHE A 90 -6.49 1.60 -6.24
C PHE A 90 -5.88 1.18 -4.90
N MET A 91 -4.82 1.84 -4.54
CA MET A 91 -4.15 1.59 -3.26
C MET A 91 -3.90 2.91 -2.54
N LEU A 92 -4.32 2.98 -1.30
CA LEU A 92 -4.18 4.17 -0.49
C LEU A 92 -3.72 3.78 0.91
N SER A 93 -2.98 4.65 1.58
CA SER A 93 -2.50 4.35 2.93
C SER A 93 -1.93 5.57 3.62
N ASN A 94 -2.17 5.62 4.92
CA ASN A 94 -1.48 6.51 5.85
C ASN A 94 -0.73 5.64 6.88
N PRO A 95 0.44 5.07 6.52
CA PRO A 95 1.18 4.16 7.39
C PRO A 95 1.82 4.90 8.55
N PRO A 96 2.27 4.17 9.61
CA PRO A 96 2.98 4.77 10.71
C PRO A 96 4.33 5.36 10.26
N TYR A 97 4.65 6.59 10.70
CA TYR A 97 5.93 7.26 10.46
C TYR A 97 6.85 7.12 11.66
N GLY A 98 8.17 7.02 11.40
CA GLY A 98 9.17 6.95 12.46
C GLY A 98 8.99 5.78 13.41
N LYS A 99 8.28 4.74 12.99
CA LYS A 99 8.10 3.50 13.76
C LYS A 99 9.12 2.47 13.33
N SER A 100 9.77 1.89 14.33
CA SER A 100 10.69 0.77 14.11
C SER A 100 9.92 -0.45 13.61
N TRP A 101 10.42 -1.03 12.53
CA TRP A 101 9.96 -2.29 11.98
C TRP A 101 10.97 -3.43 12.22
N LYS A 102 11.87 -3.26 13.20
CA LYS A 102 12.93 -4.23 13.50
C LYS A 102 12.38 -5.64 13.77
N THR A 103 11.27 -5.75 14.47
CA THR A 103 10.63 -7.05 14.75
C THR A 103 10.22 -7.76 13.45
N ASP A 104 9.67 -7.02 12.48
CA ASP A 104 9.33 -7.57 11.17
C ASP A 104 10.60 -7.98 10.40
N LEU A 105 11.62 -7.13 10.40
CA LEU A 105 12.90 -7.43 9.78
C LEU A 105 13.51 -8.71 10.35
N ASP A 106 13.50 -8.88 11.67
CA ASP A 106 14.03 -10.08 12.33
C ASP A 106 13.22 -11.34 11.95
N ARG A 107 11.89 -11.25 11.88
CA ARG A 107 11.01 -12.32 11.38
C ARG A 107 11.30 -12.72 9.94
N MET A 108 11.72 -11.78 9.10
CA MET A 108 12.03 -11.98 7.69
C MET A 108 13.47 -12.42 7.44
N GLY A 109 14.24 -12.76 8.48
CA GLY A 109 15.62 -13.25 8.39
C GLY A 109 16.70 -12.17 8.48
N GLY A 110 16.35 -10.96 8.90
CA GLY A 110 17.26 -9.82 8.99
C GLY A 110 17.69 -9.28 7.63
N LYS A 111 18.56 -8.27 7.62
CA LYS A 111 19.01 -7.60 6.37
C LYS A 111 19.66 -8.56 5.38
N THR A 112 20.43 -9.53 5.86
CA THR A 112 21.18 -10.47 5.01
C THR A 112 20.35 -11.68 4.58
N GLY A 113 19.33 -12.04 5.35
CA GLY A 113 18.42 -13.16 5.08
C GLY A 113 17.18 -12.80 4.28
N MET A 114 16.91 -11.50 4.13
CA MET A 114 15.73 -11.01 3.38
C MET A 114 15.73 -11.52 1.94
N ARG A 115 14.62 -12.15 1.55
CA ARG A 115 14.39 -12.67 0.19
C ARG A 115 13.00 -12.35 -0.35
N ASP A 116 12.24 -11.53 0.37
CA ASP A 116 10.89 -11.14 -0.02
C ASP A 116 10.94 -10.34 -1.33
N PRO A 117 10.25 -10.79 -2.40
CA PRO A 117 10.29 -10.13 -3.70
C PRO A 117 9.68 -8.73 -3.72
N ARG A 118 8.97 -8.34 -2.67
CA ARG A 118 8.47 -6.97 -2.49
C ARG A 118 9.59 -6.00 -2.11
N PHE A 119 10.67 -6.50 -1.49
CA PHE A 119 11.74 -5.71 -0.89
C PHE A 119 13.14 -6.03 -1.42
N VAL A 120 13.26 -7.08 -2.22
CA VAL A 120 14.45 -7.39 -3.02
C VAL A 120 13.98 -7.58 -4.45
N VAL A 121 14.22 -6.59 -5.30
CA VAL A 121 13.65 -6.52 -6.64
C VAL A 121 14.73 -6.60 -7.71
N HIS A 122 14.36 -7.05 -8.92
CA HIS A 122 15.21 -6.87 -10.08
C HIS A 122 14.99 -5.44 -10.62
N HIS A 123 16.07 -4.66 -10.73
CA HIS A 123 15.98 -3.30 -11.26
C HIS A 123 17.24 -2.94 -12.06
N ALA A 124 17.04 -2.50 -13.30
CA ALA A 124 18.11 -2.25 -14.26
C ALA A 124 19.06 -3.48 -14.37
N ASP A 125 20.37 -3.27 -14.22
CA ASP A 125 21.37 -4.35 -14.24
C ASP A 125 21.59 -5.02 -12.88
N GLU A 126 20.79 -4.65 -11.87
CA GLU A 126 20.88 -5.18 -10.51
C GLU A 126 19.82 -6.28 -10.30
N PRO A 127 20.19 -7.59 -10.29
CA PRO A 127 19.24 -8.68 -10.11
C PRO A 127 18.66 -8.73 -8.70
N GLU A 128 19.36 -8.18 -7.70
CA GLU A 128 18.96 -8.12 -6.29
C GLU A 128 19.11 -6.69 -5.75
N CYS A 129 18.34 -5.74 -6.29
CA CYS A 129 18.26 -4.39 -5.76
C CYS A 129 17.51 -4.39 -4.43
N SER A 130 18.21 -4.06 -3.34
CA SER A 130 17.63 -4.05 -2.00
C SER A 130 16.88 -2.77 -1.72
N LEU A 131 15.59 -2.90 -1.39
CA LEU A 131 14.71 -1.82 -0.95
C LEU A 131 14.61 -1.74 0.59
N ILE A 132 15.44 -2.48 1.33
CA ILE A 132 15.37 -2.60 2.79
C ILE A 132 15.80 -1.29 3.44
N THR A 133 14.86 -0.58 4.03
CA THR A 133 15.09 0.69 4.72
C THR A 133 15.81 0.49 6.06
N ARG A 134 16.20 1.60 6.68
CA ARG A 134 16.66 1.56 8.08
C ARG A 134 15.55 1.00 8.98
N SER A 135 15.93 0.20 9.97
CA SER A 135 14.98 -0.49 10.87
C SER A 135 14.19 0.45 11.79
N SER A 136 14.60 1.72 11.90
CA SER A 136 13.91 2.73 12.71
C SER A 136 12.70 3.36 12.04
N ASP A 137 12.53 3.21 10.71
CA ASP A 137 11.41 3.77 9.97
C ASP A 137 11.08 2.91 8.73
N GLY A 138 9.89 2.32 8.75
CA GLY A 138 9.39 1.43 7.69
C GLY A 138 8.44 2.08 6.69
N GLN A 139 8.18 3.39 6.76
CA GLN A 139 7.13 4.03 5.97
C GLN A 139 7.25 3.78 4.45
N LEU A 140 8.46 3.82 3.90
CA LEU A 140 8.70 3.57 2.47
C LEU A 140 8.52 2.09 2.07
N LEU A 141 8.63 1.14 3.01
CA LEU A 141 8.33 -0.27 2.74
C LEU A 141 6.84 -0.51 2.49
N PHE A 142 5.95 0.25 3.13
CA PHE A 142 4.52 0.21 2.80
C PHE A 142 4.24 0.70 1.38
N LEU A 143 5.02 1.66 0.88
CA LEU A 143 4.94 2.06 -0.53
C LEU A 143 5.50 0.96 -1.45
N ALA A 144 6.67 0.39 -1.13
CA ALA A 144 7.25 -0.72 -1.90
C ALA A 144 6.30 -1.93 -1.96
N ASN A 145 5.64 -2.29 -0.86
CA ASN A 145 4.60 -3.32 -0.84
C ASN A 145 3.46 -3.01 -1.83
N LYS A 146 2.98 -1.77 -1.91
CA LYS A 146 1.94 -1.40 -2.89
C LYS A 146 2.44 -1.43 -4.32
N LEU A 147 3.65 -0.95 -4.57
CA LEU A 147 4.26 -1.00 -5.91
C LEU A 147 4.40 -2.44 -6.44
N SER A 148 4.66 -3.41 -5.56
CA SER A 148 4.70 -4.84 -5.94
C SER A 148 3.33 -5.42 -6.31
N LYS A 149 2.24 -4.75 -5.94
CA LYS A 149 0.85 -5.17 -6.15
C LYS A 149 0.11 -4.36 -7.21
N MET A 150 0.84 -3.62 -8.03
CA MET A 150 0.26 -2.84 -9.13
C MET A 150 -0.21 -3.73 -10.26
N LYS A 151 -1.44 -3.55 -10.73
CA LYS A 151 -1.90 -4.07 -12.03
C LYS A 151 -1.16 -3.33 -13.14
N ARG A 152 -0.48 -4.06 -14.01
CA ARG A 152 0.32 -3.48 -15.10
C ARG A 152 -0.26 -3.78 -16.48
N THR A 153 -1.26 -4.64 -16.56
CA THR A 153 -1.81 -5.19 -17.80
C THR A 153 -3.18 -4.65 -18.15
N THR A 154 -3.79 -3.82 -17.29
CA THR A 154 -5.09 -3.18 -17.54
C THR A 154 -4.93 -1.78 -18.12
N ALA A 155 -5.92 -1.30 -18.88
CA ALA A 155 -5.90 0.04 -19.48
C ALA A 155 -5.78 1.16 -18.43
N LEU A 156 -6.40 0.99 -17.25
CA LEU A 156 -6.29 1.93 -16.13
C LEU A 156 -4.93 1.81 -15.43
N GLY A 157 -4.32 0.62 -15.41
CA GLY A 157 -3.19 0.31 -14.55
C GLY A 157 -3.60 0.35 -13.09
N SER A 158 -2.70 0.87 -12.25
CA SER A 158 -3.01 1.12 -10.83
C SER A 158 -2.77 2.57 -10.46
N ARG A 159 -3.44 3.02 -9.39
CA ARG A 159 -3.18 4.32 -8.77
C ARG A 159 -2.88 4.13 -7.28
N ILE A 160 -1.82 4.76 -6.82
CA ILE A 160 -1.37 4.71 -5.43
C ILE A 160 -1.38 6.12 -4.86
N ALA A 161 -2.12 6.32 -3.78
CA ALA A 161 -2.04 7.51 -2.94
C ALA A 161 -1.43 7.12 -1.58
N HIS A 162 -0.33 7.75 -1.21
CA HIS A 162 0.41 7.40 -0.01
C HIS A 162 0.80 8.63 0.78
N VAL A 163 0.36 8.71 2.03
CA VAL A 163 0.77 9.79 2.92
C VAL A 163 2.15 9.45 3.49
N HIS A 164 3.07 10.41 3.44
CA HIS A 164 4.42 10.27 3.95
C HIS A 164 4.79 11.41 4.88
N ASN A 165 5.69 11.15 5.81
CA ASN A 165 6.47 12.20 6.41
C ASN A 165 7.43 12.80 5.37
N GLY A 166 7.65 14.12 5.42
CA GLY A 166 8.53 14.82 4.48
C GLY A 166 9.95 14.26 4.40
N SER A 167 10.44 13.61 5.47
CA SER A 167 11.74 12.94 5.48
C SER A 167 11.91 11.86 4.43
N SER A 168 10.83 11.24 3.96
CA SER A 168 10.85 10.22 2.91
C SER A 168 11.46 10.70 1.60
N LEU A 169 11.45 12.02 1.34
CA LEU A 169 11.97 12.62 0.12
C LEU A 169 13.51 12.71 0.08
N PHE A 170 14.18 12.69 1.23
CA PHE A 170 15.63 12.95 1.27
C PHE A 170 16.43 12.04 2.20
N THR A 171 15.81 11.22 3.05
CA THR A 171 16.54 10.31 3.95
C THR A 171 17.13 9.11 3.23
N GLY A 172 18.15 8.52 3.84
CA GLY A 172 18.88 7.34 3.33
C GLY A 172 20.05 7.70 2.43
N ASP A 173 21.14 6.94 2.61
CA ASP A 173 22.36 7.10 1.81
C ASP A 173 22.16 6.55 0.40
N ALA A 174 22.92 7.07 -0.55
CA ALA A 174 22.92 6.61 -1.93
C ALA A 174 23.21 5.09 -2.02
N GLY A 175 22.40 4.38 -2.80
CA GLY A 175 22.53 2.93 -2.96
C GLY A 175 21.98 2.09 -1.79
N GLN A 176 21.25 2.70 -0.86
CA GLN A 176 20.57 2.01 0.24
C GLN A 176 19.07 2.16 0.19
N GLY A 177 18.35 1.34 0.95
CA GLY A 177 16.91 1.12 0.93
C GLY A 177 16.04 2.30 0.53
N GLU A 178 16.00 3.38 1.32
CA GLU A 178 15.16 4.55 1.03
C GLU A 178 15.55 5.22 -0.29
N SER A 179 16.85 5.35 -0.57
CA SER A 179 17.35 5.89 -1.84
C SER A 179 17.01 4.96 -3.00
N ASN A 180 17.14 3.65 -2.82
CA ASN A 180 16.82 2.66 -3.85
C ASN A 180 15.31 2.64 -4.17
N ILE A 181 14.43 2.79 -3.17
CA ILE A 181 12.98 2.90 -3.41
C ILE A 181 12.66 4.13 -4.27
N ARG A 182 13.23 5.30 -3.94
CA ARG A 182 13.03 6.51 -4.75
C ARG A 182 13.58 6.35 -6.17
N ARG A 183 14.79 5.80 -6.31
CA ARG A 183 15.39 5.48 -7.61
C ARG A 183 14.47 4.56 -8.42
N TRP A 184 13.99 3.47 -7.82
CA TRP A 184 13.11 2.50 -8.46
C TRP A 184 11.81 3.13 -8.98
N ILE A 185 11.20 4.02 -8.18
CA ILE A 185 9.99 4.74 -8.56
C ILE A 185 10.25 5.70 -9.73
N ILE A 186 11.34 6.48 -9.65
CA ILE A 186 11.65 7.52 -10.65
C ILE A 186 12.09 6.89 -11.98
N GLU A 187 12.97 5.89 -11.95
CA GLU A 187 13.46 5.23 -13.16
C GLU A 187 12.39 4.39 -13.89
N ASN A 188 11.32 4.01 -13.19
CA ASN A 188 10.14 3.37 -13.81
C ASN A 188 9.03 4.35 -14.20
N ASP A 189 9.22 5.65 -13.99
CA ASP A 189 8.25 6.70 -14.32
C ASP A 189 6.87 6.52 -13.63
N TRP A 190 6.91 6.08 -12.36
CA TRP A 190 5.68 5.82 -11.60
C TRP A 190 5.22 6.99 -10.74
N LEU A 191 6.01 8.06 -10.63
CA LEU A 191 5.68 9.22 -9.82
C LEU A 191 4.85 10.22 -10.61
N GLU A 192 3.57 10.37 -10.26
CA GLU A 192 2.70 11.36 -10.89
C GLU A 192 2.81 12.74 -10.21
N ALA A 193 2.78 12.77 -8.89
CA ALA A 193 2.80 14.03 -8.14
C ALA A 193 3.29 13.85 -6.71
N ILE A 194 3.81 14.93 -6.15
CA ILE A 194 4.07 15.11 -4.73
C ILE A 194 3.26 16.33 -4.27
N VAL A 195 2.38 16.13 -3.30
CA VAL A 195 1.54 17.19 -2.75
C VAL A 195 1.96 17.46 -1.32
N ALA A 196 2.43 18.69 -1.04
CA ALA A 196 2.69 19.13 0.33
C ALA A 196 1.36 19.43 1.02
N LEU A 197 1.11 18.75 2.13
CA LEU A 197 -0.04 19.05 2.98
C LEU A 197 0.29 20.22 3.90
N PRO A 198 -0.69 21.08 4.25
CA PRO A 198 -0.47 22.17 5.18
C PRO A 198 -0.07 21.63 6.57
N GLU A 199 0.83 22.34 7.22
CA GLU A 199 1.12 22.11 8.63
C GLU A 199 -0.07 22.61 9.49
N ASN A 200 -0.49 21.82 10.48
CA ASN A 200 -1.51 22.18 11.45
C ASN A 200 -0.93 23.01 12.58
#